data_fb086b0ab47db47e3b60011344a9e5e4
#
_entry.id   fb086b0ab47db47e3b60011344a9e5e4
#
_cell.length_a   1.000
_cell.length_b   1.000
_cell.length_c   1.000
_cell.angle_alpha   90.00
_cell.angle_beta   90.00
_cell.angle_gamma   90.00
#
_symmetry.space_group_name_H-M   'P 1'
#
loop_
_entity.id
_entity.type
_entity.pdbx_description
1 polymer ?
#
loop_
_entity_poly.entity_id
_entity_poly.type
_entity_poly.pdbx_seq_one_letter_code
_entity_poly.pdbx_strand_id
1 'polypeptide(L)'
;MKKIVALLMASAMAASLAACGGSAQSSEATSAAPAESTAAESTATDGKKYEGVELTMWSMWSAGEVQANAIQAAADAFEAETGAHVNIEWKGRDVNTLISAALESGEKLDIFEDDYNRIGHAYAPYTYDLTEMANAVGYDDFSYACFNDQSKEWAGYLNSIVEQPQIGGIFYNLSLIHI
;
A
#
# COMPACT_ATOMS: atom_id res chain seq x y z
N MET A 1 14.48 17.87 46.31
CA MET A 1 13.15 17.67 45.70
C MET A 1 13.12 16.66 44.53
N LYS A 2 14.26 16.27 43.92
CA LYS A 2 14.30 15.30 42.80
C LYS A 2 14.25 13.82 43.22
N LYS A 3 14.40 13.48 44.47
CA LYS A 3 14.41 12.08 44.96
C LYS A 3 13.06 11.58 45.48
N ILE A 4 12.09 12.47 45.67
CA ILE A 4 10.74 12.14 46.21
C ILE A 4 9.80 11.79 45.07
N VAL A 5 10.00 12.32 43.87
CA VAL A 5 9.18 12.03 42.68
C VAL A 5 9.44 10.62 42.13
N ALA A 6 10.66 10.11 42.28
CA ALA A 6 11.01 8.74 41.81
C ALA A 6 10.40 7.62 42.65
N LEU A 7 10.05 7.91 43.93
CA LEU A 7 9.49 6.89 44.83
C LEU A 7 7.97 6.74 44.66
N LEU A 8 7.29 7.76 44.15
CA LEU A 8 5.84 7.74 43.88
C LEU A 8 5.44 7.05 42.58
N MET A 9 6.36 6.96 41.63
CA MET A 9 6.11 6.22 40.38
C MET A 9 6.30 4.70 40.49
N ALA A 10 7.09 4.24 41.51
CA ALA A 10 7.33 2.81 41.72
C ALA A 10 6.19 2.10 42.46
N SER A 11 5.31 2.83 43.14
CA SER A 11 4.19 2.24 43.90
C SER A 11 2.91 2.02 43.08
N ALA A 12 2.82 2.60 41.87
CA ALA A 12 1.62 2.44 41.03
C ALA A 12 1.64 1.17 40.15
N MET A 13 2.78 0.50 39.99
CA MET A 13 2.89 -0.71 39.16
C MET A 13 2.73 -2.03 39.96
N ALA A 14 2.65 -2.00 41.27
CA ALA A 14 2.54 -3.21 42.09
C ALA A 14 1.10 -3.67 42.40
N ALA A 15 0.08 -2.90 41.96
CA ALA A 15 -1.31 -3.18 42.28
C ALA A 15 -2.11 -3.89 41.17
N SER A 16 -1.52 -4.17 40.01
CA SER A 16 -2.23 -4.78 38.87
C SER A 16 -1.96 -6.28 38.64
N LEU A 17 -1.24 -6.95 39.53
CA LEU A 17 -0.91 -8.40 39.39
C LEU A 17 -1.65 -9.36 40.33
N ALA A 18 -2.70 -8.92 41.00
CA ALA A 18 -3.39 -9.73 42.03
C ALA A 18 -4.83 -10.14 41.66
N ALA A 19 -5.16 -10.29 40.34
CA ALA A 19 -6.49 -10.77 39.97
C ALA A 19 -6.40 -11.65 38.73
N CYS A 20 -5.79 -12.83 38.79
CA CYS A 20 -6.13 -14.01 38.01
C CYS A 20 -5.37 -15.23 38.56
N GLY A 21 -5.89 -15.79 39.60
CA GLY A 21 -5.55 -17.14 40.05
C GLY A 21 -6.75 -18.03 39.86
N GLY A 22 -6.64 -19.00 38.91
CA GLY A 22 -7.73 -19.95 38.68
C GLY A 22 -7.43 -20.94 37.55
N SER A 23 -6.87 -22.10 37.92
CA SER A 23 -7.03 -23.42 37.27
C SER A 23 -6.37 -23.67 35.91
N ALA A 24 -5.32 -24.47 35.98
CA ALA A 24 -4.73 -25.22 34.88
C ALA A 24 -5.75 -26.13 34.19
N GLN A 25 -5.88 -26.02 32.86
CA GLN A 25 -6.30 -27.11 32.02
C GLN A 25 -5.54 -27.03 30.68
N SER A 26 -4.77 -28.09 30.43
CA SER A 26 -4.07 -28.36 29.20
C SER A 26 -5.04 -28.37 28.02
N SER A 27 -4.72 -27.60 26.97
CA SER A 27 -5.31 -27.82 25.64
C SER A 27 -4.30 -27.44 24.58
N GLU A 28 -4.17 -28.33 23.62
CA GLU A 28 -3.28 -28.36 22.48
C GLU A 28 -3.26 -27.08 21.64
N ALA A 29 -2.09 -26.79 21.11
CA ALA A 29 -1.87 -25.77 20.10
C ALA A 29 -2.62 -26.12 18.81
N THR A 30 -3.73 -25.45 18.56
CA THR A 30 -4.38 -25.45 17.24
C THR A 30 -3.89 -24.22 16.48
N SER A 31 -3.16 -24.51 15.42
CA SER A 31 -2.74 -23.54 14.40
C SER A 31 -3.98 -22.78 13.90
N ALA A 32 -4.04 -21.49 14.12
CA ALA A 32 -5.04 -20.63 13.52
C ALA A 32 -4.73 -20.48 12.04
N ALA A 33 -5.60 -21.01 11.20
CA ALA A 33 -5.64 -20.72 9.77
C ALA A 33 -5.99 -19.24 9.53
N PRO A 34 -5.52 -18.66 8.41
CA PRO A 34 -5.89 -17.29 8.05
C PRO A 34 -7.42 -17.18 7.90
N ALA A 35 -8.00 -16.12 8.42
CA ALA A 35 -9.40 -15.81 8.23
C ALA A 35 -9.68 -15.63 6.74
N GLU A 36 -10.49 -16.53 6.15
CA GLU A 36 -11.10 -16.32 4.85
C GLU A 36 -11.92 -15.03 4.91
N SER A 37 -11.48 -14.05 4.15
CA SER A 37 -12.29 -12.89 3.80
C SER A 37 -13.42 -13.40 2.92
N THR A 38 -14.59 -13.58 3.48
CA THR A 38 -15.82 -13.81 2.72
C THR A 38 -16.08 -12.55 1.90
N ALA A 39 -15.85 -12.66 0.59
CA ALA A 39 -16.35 -11.69 -0.37
C ALA A 39 -17.87 -11.61 -0.20
N ALA A 40 -18.36 -10.49 0.31
CA ALA A 40 -19.78 -10.19 0.36
C ALA A 40 -20.27 -10.04 -1.07
N GLU A 41 -21.03 -11.01 -1.53
CA GLU A 41 -21.80 -10.96 -2.78
C GLU A 41 -22.84 -9.85 -2.66
N SER A 42 -22.51 -8.67 -3.20
CA SER A 42 -23.39 -7.51 -3.21
C SER A 42 -24.44 -7.71 -4.29
N THR A 43 -25.68 -7.94 -3.88
CA THR A 43 -26.85 -7.86 -4.75
C THR A 43 -26.98 -6.43 -5.28
N ALA A 44 -27.01 -6.30 -6.61
CA ALA A 44 -27.18 -5.04 -7.32
C ALA A 44 -28.48 -4.32 -6.88
N THR A 45 -28.32 -3.28 -6.10
CA THR A 45 -29.27 -2.18 -5.97
C THR A 45 -28.83 -1.07 -6.92
N ASP A 46 -29.77 -0.32 -7.46
CA ASP A 46 -29.66 0.73 -8.49
C ASP A 46 -28.85 1.97 -8.01
N GLY A 47 -27.73 1.74 -7.35
CA GLY A 47 -26.72 2.70 -6.86
C GLY A 47 -25.32 2.26 -7.28
N LYS A 48 -24.37 3.18 -7.25
CA LYS A 48 -22.96 2.88 -7.53
C LYS A 48 -22.47 1.79 -6.57
N LYS A 49 -21.78 0.79 -7.10
CA LYS A 49 -21.43 -0.47 -6.39
C LYS A 49 -20.63 -0.25 -5.09
N TYR A 50 -19.84 0.83 -5.04
CA TYR A 50 -18.91 1.12 -3.94
C TYR A 50 -19.20 2.47 -3.27
N GLU A 51 -20.44 2.93 -3.27
CA GLU A 51 -20.84 4.18 -2.62
C GLU A 51 -20.49 4.16 -1.12
N GLY A 52 -19.80 5.20 -0.66
CA GLY A 52 -19.35 5.33 0.73
C GLY A 52 -18.04 4.61 1.07
N VAL A 53 -17.37 3.98 0.09
CA VAL A 53 -16.02 3.48 0.26
C VAL A 53 -15.02 4.62 0.09
N GLU A 54 -14.09 4.75 1.06
CA GLU A 54 -13.00 5.72 1.02
C GLU A 54 -11.68 5.00 0.98
N LEU A 55 -10.88 5.30 -0.05
CA LEU A 55 -9.50 4.82 -0.22
C LEU A 55 -8.53 5.97 0.06
N THR A 56 -7.40 5.66 0.69
CA THR A 56 -6.31 6.60 0.93
C THR A 56 -5.16 6.32 -0.01
N MET A 57 -4.74 7.32 -0.78
CA MET A 57 -3.62 7.23 -1.71
C MET A 57 -2.52 8.23 -1.33
N TRP A 58 -1.29 7.77 -1.25
CA TRP A 58 -0.11 8.64 -1.11
C TRP A 58 0.61 8.77 -2.44
N SER A 59 0.75 10.01 -2.88
CA SER A 59 1.38 10.33 -4.16
C SER A 59 2.72 11.05 -3.96
N MET A 60 3.69 10.67 -4.82
CA MET A 60 5.00 11.30 -4.89
C MET A 60 4.99 12.66 -5.60
N TRP A 61 3.90 13.02 -6.24
CA TRP A 61 3.74 14.29 -6.94
C TRP A 61 3.32 15.38 -5.96
N SER A 62 3.54 16.63 -6.34
CA SER A 62 3.02 17.78 -5.60
C SER A 62 1.74 18.28 -6.27
N ALA A 63 0.82 18.80 -5.47
CA ALA A 63 -0.42 19.38 -6.00
C ALA A 63 -0.12 20.43 -7.07
N GLY A 64 -0.78 20.31 -8.22
CA GLY A 64 -0.62 21.21 -9.36
C GLY A 64 0.43 20.77 -10.39
N GLU A 65 1.21 19.74 -10.15
CA GLU A 65 2.04 19.12 -11.19
C GLU A 65 1.14 18.43 -12.24
N VAL A 66 1.65 18.28 -13.46
CA VAL A 66 0.87 17.70 -14.58
C VAL A 66 0.42 16.27 -14.25
N GLN A 67 1.29 15.50 -13.65
CA GLN A 67 1.00 14.13 -13.22
C GLN A 67 -0.07 14.12 -12.12
N ALA A 68 0.05 14.99 -11.13
CA ALA A 68 -0.95 15.12 -10.06
C ALA A 68 -2.34 15.44 -10.63
N ASN A 69 -2.41 16.34 -11.62
CA ASN A 69 -3.68 16.66 -12.27
C ASN A 69 -4.27 15.46 -13.03
N ALA A 70 -3.42 14.64 -13.67
CA ALA A 70 -3.87 13.44 -14.36
C ALA A 70 -4.39 12.36 -13.38
N ILE A 71 -3.69 12.16 -12.26
CA ILE A 71 -4.10 11.23 -11.21
C ILE A 71 -5.41 11.68 -10.57
N GLN A 72 -5.55 12.99 -10.27
CA GLN A 72 -6.79 13.53 -9.74
C GLN A 72 -7.96 13.30 -10.71
N ALA A 73 -7.76 13.57 -12.00
CA ALA A 73 -8.80 13.35 -13.00
C ALA A 73 -9.20 11.85 -13.11
N ALA A 74 -8.23 10.95 -12.97
CA ALA A 74 -8.50 9.52 -12.94
C ALA A 74 -9.28 9.11 -11.68
N ALA A 75 -8.93 9.65 -10.51
CA ALA A 75 -9.65 9.42 -9.26
C ALA A 75 -11.10 9.94 -9.33
N ASP A 76 -11.31 11.13 -9.89
CA ASP A 76 -12.64 11.71 -10.08
C ASP A 76 -13.49 10.84 -11.03
N ALA A 77 -12.89 10.33 -12.11
CA ALA A 77 -13.57 9.43 -13.04
C ALA A 77 -13.92 8.09 -12.36
N PHE A 78 -13.02 7.54 -11.58
CA PHE A 78 -13.24 6.32 -10.82
C PHE A 78 -14.39 6.48 -9.82
N GLU A 79 -14.44 7.57 -9.07
CA GLU A 79 -15.55 7.89 -8.17
C GLU A 79 -16.85 8.06 -8.94
N ALA A 80 -16.81 8.74 -10.09
CA ALA A 80 -17.99 8.93 -10.93
C ALA A 80 -18.55 7.60 -11.42
N GLU A 81 -17.71 6.63 -11.72
CA GLU A 81 -18.13 5.30 -12.20
C GLU A 81 -18.54 4.36 -11.07
N THR A 82 -17.77 4.32 -9.99
CA THR A 82 -17.89 3.27 -8.96
C THR A 82 -18.58 3.72 -7.68
N GLY A 83 -18.55 5.00 -7.38
CA GLY A 83 -19.00 5.59 -6.12
C GLY A 83 -17.96 5.56 -4.99
N ALA A 84 -16.80 4.94 -5.20
CA ALA A 84 -15.72 4.95 -4.22
C ALA A 84 -14.89 6.23 -4.35
N HIS A 85 -14.63 6.90 -3.23
CA HIS A 85 -13.81 8.10 -3.18
C HIS A 85 -12.34 7.77 -2.93
N VAL A 86 -11.43 8.41 -3.66
CA VAL A 86 -9.98 8.29 -3.45
C VAL A 86 -9.45 9.59 -2.86
N ASN A 87 -9.13 9.56 -1.57
CA ASN A 87 -8.47 10.67 -0.88
C ASN A 87 -6.97 10.65 -1.18
N ILE A 88 -6.51 11.59 -2.03
CA ILE A 88 -5.11 11.66 -2.45
C ILE A 88 -4.35 12.63 -1.56
N GLU A 89 -3.33 12.13 -0.88
CA GLU A 89 -2.39 12.92 -0.11
C GLU A 89 -1.11 13.16 -0.93
N TRP A 90 -0.91 14.40 -1.32
CA TRP A 90 0.25 14.84 -2.12
C TRP A 90 1.48 15.00 -1.22
N LYS A 91 2.19 13.90 -0.93
CA LYS A 91 3.38 13.88 -0.05
C LYS A 91 4.64 14.46 -0.69
N GLY A 92 4.64 14.60 -2.01
CA GLY A 92 5.84 15.01 -2.75
C GLY A 92 6.92 13.92 -2.73
N ARG A 93 8.15 14.30 -3.08
CA ARG A 93 9.27 13.35 -3.22
C ARG A 93 9.71 12.70 -1.90
N ASP A 94 9.27 13.24 -0.77
CA ASP A 94 9.55 12.66 0.57
C ASP A 94 8.73 11.40 0.87
N VAL A 95 7.73 11.08 0.06
CA VAL A 95 6.88 9.88 0.20
C VAL A 95 7.70 8.62 0.41
N ASN A 96 8.83 8.49 -0.28
CA ASN A 96 9.73 7.33 -0.20
C ASN A 96 10.23 7.02 1.21
N THR A 97 10.38 8.04 2.05
CA THR A 97 10.81 7.88 3.45
C THR A 97 9.66 7.61 4.39
N LEU A 98 8.44 7.95 3.99
CA LEU A 98 7.24 7.85 4.80
C LEU A 98 6.56 6.49 4.64
N ILE A 99 6.57 5.91 3.42
CA ILE A 99 5.87 4.65 3.11
C ILE A 99 6.33 3.50 4.00
N SER A 100 7.65 3.31 4.16
CA SER A 100 8.16 2.22 5.00
C SER A 100 7.61 2.28 6.41
N ALA A 101 7.65 3.46 7.03
CA ALA A 101 7.15 3.66 8.38
C ALA A 101 5.62 3.46 8.49
N ALA A 102 4.87 3.91 7.49
CA ALA A 102 3.42 3.73 7.43
C ALA A 102 3.05 2.24 7.31
N LEU A 103 3.68 1.52 6.40
CA LEU A 103 3.44 0.08 6.21
C LEU A 103 3.80 -0.73 7.46
N GLU A 104 4.95 -0.44 8.08
CA GLU A 104 5.40 -1.12 9.31
C GLU A 104 4.50 -0.82 10.52
N SER A 105 3.95 0.39 10.60
CA SER A 105 3.04 0.78 11.69
C SER A 105 1.60 0.28 11.50
N GLY A 106 1.26 -0.21 10.29
CA GLY A 106 -0.11 -0.58 9.94
C GLY A 106 -1.03 0.64 9.77
N GLU A 107 -0.48 1.79 9.40
CA GLU A 107 -1.28 2.96 9.02
C GLU A 107 -2.17 2.62 7.82
N LYS A 108 -3.40 3.14 7.81
CA LYS A 108 -4.31 2.92 6.68
C LYS A 108 -3.75 3.61 5.43
N LEU A 109 -3.24 2.81 4.53
CA LEU A 109 -2.70 3.23 3.24
C LEU A 109 -3.12 2.20 2.20
N ASP A 110 -4.07 2.56 1.35
CA ASP A 110 -4.67 1.63 0.38
C ASP A 110 -3.89 1.63 -0.95
N ILE A 111 -3.39 2.80 -1.36
CA ILE A 111 -2.66 2.98 -2.62
C ILE A 111 -1.43 3.86 -2.36
N PHE A 112 -0.31 3.53 -2.95
CA PHE A 112 0.88 4.38 -2.87
C PHE A 112 1.73 4.29 -4.13
N GLU A 113 2.49 5.36 -4.39
CA GLU A 113 3.45 5.45 -5.47
C GLU A 113 4.86 5.46 -4.93
N ASP A 114 5.72 4.63 -5.49
CA ASP A 114 7.14 4.62 -5.19
C ASP A 114 7.95 4.03 -6.36
N ASP A 115 9.26 3.98 -6.19
CA ASP A 115 10.16 3.34 -7.11
C ASP A 115 9.83 1.86 -7.28
N TYR A 116 9.75 1.44 -8.52
CA TYR A 116 9.35 0.09 -8.91
C TYR A 116 10.17 -1.01 -8.26
N ASN A 117 11.49 -0.78 -8.11
CA ASN A 117 12.38 -1.74 -7.45
C ASN A 117 12.07 -1.89 -5.96
N ARG A 118 11.76 -0.78 -5.27
CA ARG A 118 11.37 -0.84 -3.85
C ARG A 118 10.05 -1.56 -3.67
N ILE A 119 9.06 -1.31 -4.53
CA ILE A 119 7.77 -1.98 -4.46
C ILE A 119 7.96 -3.49 -4.67
N GLY A 120 8.75 -3.90 -5.66
CA GLY A 120 8.98 -5.30 -5.96
C GLY A 120 9.75 -6.08 -4.90
N HIS A 121 10.60 -5.42 -4.13
CA HIS A 121 11.44 -6.07 -3.12
C HIS A 121 11.03 -5.73 -1.68
N ALA A 122 11.15 -4.45 -1.30
CA ALA A 122 10.98 -4.06 0.09
C ALA A 122 9.52 -4.09 0.53
N TYR A 123 8.60 -3.73 -0.37
CA TYR A 123 7.19 -3.60 -0.03
C TYR A 123 6.34 -4.79 -0.49
N ALA A 124 6.91 -5.78 -1.16
CA ALA A 124 6.19 -6.97 -1.58
C ALA A 124 5.34 -7.62 -0.47
N PRO A 125 5.82 -7.76 0.79
CA PRO A 125 5.02 -8.35 1.87
C PRO A 125 3.77 -7.55 2.26
N TYR A 126 3.68 -6.29 1.84
CA TYR A 126 2.59 -5.37 2.17
C TYR A 126 1.67 -5.11 0.97
N THR A 127 1.97 -5.67 -0.20
CA THR A 127 1.22 -5.45 -1.42
C THR A 127 0.27 -6.61 -1.72
N TYR A 128 -0.83 -6.29 -2.40
CA TYR A 128 -1.82 -7.27 -2.81
C TYR A 128 -1.42 -7.96 -4.13
N ASP A 129 -1.80 -9.22 -4.31
CA ASP A 129 -1.67 -9.91 -5.59
C ASP A 129 -2.73 -9.40 -6.58
N LEU A 130 -2.27 -8.68 -7.60
CA LEU A 130 -3.10 -8.08 -8.63
C LEU A 130 -3.31 -8.99 -9.83
N THR A 131 -2.72 -10.18 -9.86
CA THR A 131 -2.65 -11.04 -11.05
C THR A 131 -4.04 -11.38 -11.60
N GLU A 132 -4.99 -11.77 -10.76
CA GLU A 132 -6.34 -12.11 -11.20
C GLU A 132 -7.10 -10.86 -11.71
N MET A 133 -6.97 -9.74 -11.02
CA MET A 133 -7.61 -8.47 -11.42
C MET A 133 -7.04 -7.96 -12.75
N ALA A 134 -5.72 -8.02 -12.92
CA ALA A 134 -5.05 -7.65 -14.16
C ALA A 134 -5.53 -8.49 -15.34
N ASN A 135 -5.64 -9.81 -15.15
CA ASN A 135 -6.16 -10.72 -16.17
C ASN A 135 -7.62 -10.41 -16.53
N ALA A 136 -8.44 -10.09 -15.53
CA ALA A 136 -9.86 -9.80 -15.74
C ALA A 136 -10.11 -8.55 -16.60
N VAL A 137 -9.18 -7.57 -16.56
CA VAL A 137 -9.27 -6.34 -17.37
C VAL A 137 -8.39 -6.36 -18.63
N GLY A 138 -7.67 -7.46 -18.90
CA GLY A 138 -6.76 -7.57 -20.04
C GLY A 138 -5.57 -6.61 -19.93
N TYR A 139 -5.04 -6.41 -18.71
CA TYR A 139 -3.98 -5.43 -18.44
C TYR A 139 -2.72 -5.64 -19.32
N ASP A 140 -2.37 -6.87 -19.64
CA ASP A 140 -1.22 -7.19 -20.47
C ASP A 140 -1.35 -6.64 -21.90
N ASP A 141 -2.56 -6.37 -22.40
CA ASP A 141 -2.79 -5.85 -23.75
C ASP A 141 -2.39 -4.36 -23.91
N PHE A 142 -2.34 -3.62 -22.80
CA PHE A 142 -2.03 -2.18 -22.81
C PHE A 142 -0.92 -1.76 -21.84
N SER A 143 -0.27 -2.73 -21.20
CA SER A 143 0.84 -2.51 -20.28
C SER A 143 2.20 -2.87 -20.89
N TYR A 144 3.24 -2.61 -20.13
CA TYR A 144 4.61 -2.95 -20.53
C TYR A 144 4.99 -4.33 -19.99
N ALA A 145 4.95 -5.36 -20.80
CA ALA A 145 5.21 -6.75 -20.41
C ALA A 145 6.51 -6.93 -19.61
N CYS A 146 7.59 -6.21 -19.99
CA CYS A 146 8.87 -6.32 -19.28
C CYS A 146 8.78 -5.91 -17.81
N PHE A 147 7.93 -4.96 -17.46
CA PHE A 147 7.72 -4.57 -16.06
C PHE A 147 6.81 -5.56 -15.33
N ASN A 148 5.79 -6.07 -16.01
CA ASN A 148 4.91 -7.08 -15.42
C ASN A 148 5.67 -8.37 -15.09
N ASP A 149 6.55 -8.83 -16.01
CA ASP A 149 7.39 -9.99 -15.79
C ASP A 149 8.38 -9.77 -14.65
N GLN A 150 8.96 -8.57 -14.56
CA GLN A 150 9.89 -8.23 -13.50
C GLN A 150 9.21 -8.12 -12.12
N SER A 151 7.99 -7.60 -12.05
CA SER A 151 7.17 -7.61 -10.83
C SER A 151 6.93 -9.04 -10.34
N LYS A 152 6.52 -9.91 -11.24
CA LYS A 152 6.29 -11.33 -10.94
C LYS A 152 7.57 -12.06 -10.54
N GLU A 153 8.72 -11.71 -11.12
CA GLU A 153 10.03 -12.28 -10.75
C GLU A 153 10.43 -11.88 -9.33
N TRP A 154 10.26 -10.61 -8.97
CA TRP A 154 10.72 -10.08 -7.67
C TRP A 154 9.80 -10.40 -6.52
N ALA A 155 8.51 -10.21 -6.68
CA ALA A 155 7.51 -10.41 -5.64
C ALA A 155 6.89 -11.82 -5.64
N GLY A 156 7.02 -12.55 -6.76
CA GLY A 156 6.33 -13.83 -6.98
C GLY A 156 4.93 -13.70 -7.58
N TYR A 157 4.42 -12.47 -7.72
CA TYR A 157 3.11 -12.12 -8.28
C TYR A 157 3.13 -10.69 -8.83
N LEU A 158 2.12 -10.30 -9.60
CA LEU A 158 1.96 -8.92 -10.03
C LEU A 158 1.52 -8.07 -8.83
N ASN A 159 2.43 -7.27 -8.28
CA ASN A 159 2.18 -6.49 -7.07
C ASN A 159 2.10 -4.98 -7.32
N SER A 160 2.31 -4.53 -8.54
CA SER A 160 2.32 -3.10 -8.88
C SER A 160 1.94 -2.87 -10.34
N ILE A 161 1.42 -1.69 -10.60
CA ILE A 161 1.08 -1.18 -11.93
C ILE A 161 2.04 -0.04 -12.24
N VAL A 162 2.64 -0.06 -13.42
CA VAL A 162 3.57 0.98 -13.84
C VAL A 162 2.79 2.18 -14.39
N GLU A 163 2.83 3.27 -13.64
CA GLU A 163 2.24 4.55 -14.05
C GLU A 163 3.08 5.24 -15.12
N GLN A 164 4.39 5.35 -14.89
CA GLN A 164 5.30 6.08 -15.75
C GLN A 164 6.62 5.33 -15.95
N PRO A 165 6.86 4.71 -17.12
CA PRO A 165 8.13 4.08 -17.40
C PRO A 165 9.22 5.13 -17.60
N GLN A 166 10.34 4.96 -16.91
CA GLN A 166 11.54 5.77 -17.11
C GLN A 166 12.64 4.92 -17.72
N ILE A 167 13.19 5.40 -18.83
CA ILE A 167 14.30 4.72 -19.51
C ILE A 167 15.55 5.59 -19.34
N GLY A 168 16.51 5.08 -18.57
CA GLY A 168 17.84 5.65 -18.48
C GLY A 168 18.71 5.16 -19.63
N GLY A 169 19.52 6.04 -20.19
CA GLY A 169 20.44 5.67 -21.26
C GLY A 169 21.63 6.63 -21.37
N ILE A 170 22.64 6.19 -22.11
CA ILE A 170 23.77 7.04 -22.45
C ILE A 170 23.47 7.71 -23.79
N PHE A 171 23.34 9.01 -23.78
CA PHE A 171 23.20 9.83 -24.98
C PHE A 171 24.57 10.24 -25.48
N TYR A 172 24.87 10.04 -26.74
CA TYR A 172 26.12 10.49 -27.35
C TYR A 172 25.87 11.22 -28.66
N ASN A 173 26.71 12.18 -28.94
CA ASN A 173 26.68 12.88 -30.21
C ASN A 173 27.47 12.09 -31.26
N LEU A 174 26.78 11.49 -32.21
CA LEU A 174 27.38 10.64 -33.23
C LEU A 174 28.44 11.38 -34.05
N SER A 175 28.28 12.69 -34.28
CA SER A 175 29.25 13.49 -35.03
C SER A 175 30.58 13.70 -34.29
N LEU A 176 30.62 13.51 -32.98
CA LEU A 176 31.82 13.61 -32.17
C LEU A 176 32.56 12.28 -31.99
N ILE A 177 31.97 11.17 -32.38
CA ILE A 177 32.54 9.83 -32.22
C ILE A 177 33.25 9.38 -33.53
N HIS A 178 32.91 9.97 -34.65
CA HIS A 178 33.59 9.73 -35.90
C HIS A 178 34.91 10.53 -35.95
N ILE A 179 35.93 9.97 -35.33
CA ILE A 179 37.33 10.39 -35.48
C ILE A 179 38.00 9.39 -36.41
#